data_c2ebf81545ef7a79d6d02f19bab531b2
#
_entry.id   c2ebf81545ef7a79d6d02f19bab531b2
#
_cell.length_a   1.000
_cell.length_b   1.000
_cell.length_c   1.000
_cell.angle_alpha   90.00
_cell.angle_beta   90.00
_cell.angle_gamma   90.00
#
_symmetry.space_group_name_H-M   'P 1'
#
loop_
_entity.id
_entity.type
_entity.pdbx_description
1 polymer ?
#
loop_
_entity_poly.entity_id
_entity_poly.type
_entity_poly.pdbx_seq_one_letter_code
_entity_poly.pdbx_strand_id
1 'polypeptide(L)'
;GSVLPKMKVPVIEDDNFTVYLEVYRGLLLIHCDVHKWSKTISKKMKSVLKGLIKKYKQPIYAEHITGDNKQGKFLDMYGFKYFGIIEDDFGKNREVFVKGVKHNG
;
A
#
# COMPACT_ATOMS: atom_id res chain seq x y z
N GLY A 1 18.20 -17.53 15.71
CA GLY A 1 17.55 -16.28 15.86
C GLY A 1 16.06 -16.36 15.52
N SER A 2 15.28 -15.77 16.37
CA SER A 2 13.86 -15.71 16.13
C SER A 2 13.56 -14.89 14.89
N VAL A 3 12.99 -15.54 13.90
CA VAL A 3 12.41 -14.80 12.77
C VAL A 3 11.13 -14.19 13.30
N LEU A 4 11.15 -12.87 13.49
CA LEU A 4 9.92 -12.17 13.82
C LEU A 4 8.98 -12.31 12.62
N PRO A 5 7.75 -12.79 12.81
CA PRO A 5 6.80 -12.82 11.71
C PRO A 5 6.63 -11.40 11.19
N LYS A 6 6.57 -11.27 9.86
CA LYS A 6 6.32 -9.99 9.22
C LYS A 6 4.94 -9.51 9.65
N MET A 7 4.92 -8.56 10.56
CA MET A 7 3.67 -8.07 11.12
C MET A 7 3.22 -6.84 10.34
N LYS A 8 1.96 -6.83 9.96
CA LYS A 8 1.30 -5.64 9.50
C LYS A 8 0.97 -4.81 10.73
N VAL A 9 1.50 -3.60 10.78
CA VAL A 9 1.28 -2.71 11.92
C VAL A 9 0.25 -1.66 11.51
N PRO A 10 -0.86 -1.51 12.23
CA PRO A 10 -1.81 -0.44 11.93
C PRO A 10 -1.17 0.91 12.23
N VAL A 11 -1.14 1.78 11.23
CA VAL A 11 -0.56 3.12 11.36
C VAL A 11 -1.61 4.21 11.32
N ILE A 12 -2.75 3.93 10.71
CA ILE A 12 -3.90 4.83 10.67
C ILE A 12 -5.13 3.99 10.99
N GLU A 13 -5.87 4.39 12.03
CA GLU A 13 -7.13 3.76 12.38
C GLU A 13 -8.24 4.80 12.32
N ASP A 14 -9.24 4.53 11.51
CA ASP A 14 -10.43 5.35 11.35
C ASP A 14 -11.65 4.43 11.48
N ASP A 15 -12.81 4.99 11.80
CA ASP A 15 -14.03 4.18 11.95
C ASP A 15 -14.40 3.43 10.67
N ASN A 16 -14.00 3.95 9.52
CA ASN A 16 -14.39 3.42 8.22
C ASN A 16 -13.27 2.70 7.49
N PHE A 17 -12.03 2.84 7.93
CA PHE A 17 -10.91 2.16 7.31
C PHE A 17 -9.72 2.07 8.25
N THR A 18 -8.84 1.10 7.97
CA THR A 18 -7.55 0.97 8.66
C THR A 18 -6.46 0.83 7.62
N VAL A 19 -5.35 1.53 7.82
CA VAL A 19 -4.16 1.40 6.97
C VAL A 19 -3.07 0.74 7.79
N TYR A 20 -2.52 -0.35 7.26
CA TYR A 20 -1.43 -1.10 7.87
C TYR A 20 -0.15 -0.89 7.08
N LEU A 21 0.98 -0.93 7.77
CA LEU A 21 2.30 -0.91 7.16
C LEU A 21 3.00 -2.24 7.38
N GLU A 22 3.62 -2.73 6.32
CA GLU A 22 4.47 -3.93 6.36
C GLU A 22 5.79 -3.56 5.70
N VAL A 23 6.91 -3.81 6.39
CA VAL A 23 8.23 -3.65 5.77
C VAL A 23 8.65 -5.00 5.21
N TYR A 24 8.84 -5.06 3.89
CA TYR A 24 9.21 -6.28 3.20
C TYR A 24 10.37 -5.99 2.23
N ARG A 25 11.52 -6.60 2.49
CA ARG A 25 12.73 -6.42 1.68
C ARG A 25 13.08 -4.96 1.42
N GLY A 26 12.95 -4.13 2.46
CA GLY A 26 13.22 -2.70 2.39
C GLY A 26 12.12 -1.86 1.76
N LEU A 27 11.04 -2.47 1.33
CA LEU A 27 9.89 -1.75 0.77
C LEU A 27 8.83 -1.49 1.84
N LEU A 28 8.28 -0.29 1.84
CA LEU A 28 7.13 0.03 2.69
C LEU A 28 5.86 -0.38 1.95
N LEU A 29 5.32 -1.54 2.31
CA LEU A 29 4.06 -2.02 1.75
C LEU A 29 2.91 -1.54 2.61
N ILE A 30 1.86 -1.03 1.97
CA ILE A 30 0.64 -0.64 2.66
C ILE A 30 -0.47 -1.65 2.37
N HIS A 31 -1.32 -1.83 3.37
CA HIS A 31 -2.54 -2.64 3.26
C HIS A 31 -3.68 -1.79 3.81
N CYS A 32 -4.78 -1.74 3.10
CA CYS A 32 -5.94 -0.95 3.51
C CYS A 32 -7.16 -1.84 3.65
N ASP A 33 -7.77 -1.82 4.83
CA ASP A 33 -9.09 -2.41 5.06
C ASP A 33 -10.11 -1.29 5.07
N VAL A 34 -11.02 -1.30 4.11
CA VAL A 34 -12.06 -0.26 4.01
C VAL A 34 -13.40 -0.91 4.28
N HIS A 35 -14.07 -0.45 5.34
CA HIS A 35 -15.36 -1.00 5.75
C HIS A 35 -16.53 -0.28 5.07
N LYS A 36 -16.34 0.97 4.72
CA LYS A 36 -17.38 1.76 4.07
C LYS A 36 -16.76 2.83 3.18
N TRP A 37 -17.21 2.89 1.93
CA TRP A 37 -16.74 3.90 0.97
C TRP A 37 -17.73 5.05 0.86
N SER A 38 -17.19 6.25 0.72
CA SER A 38 -17.93 7.48 0.40
C SER A 38 -16.94 8.46 -0.22
N LYS A 39 -17.44 9.55 -0.79
CA LYS A 39 -16.56 10.60 -1.33
C LYS A 39 -15.66 11.20 -0.23
N THR A 40 -16.22 11.37 0.97
CA THR A 40 -15.49 11.89 2.12
C THR A 40 -14.36 10.93 2.52
N ILE A 41 -14.66 9.64 2.59
CA ILE A 41 -13.66 8.61 2.93
C ILE A 41 -12.57 8.53 1.86
N SER A 42 -12.95 8.63 0.59
CA SER A 42 -12.00 8.64 -0.52
C SER A 42 -11.01 9.80 -0.42
N LYS A 43 -11.49 11.00 -0.13
CA LYS A 43 -10.62 12.18 0.06
C LYS A 43 -9.70 12.00 1.26
N LYS A 44 -10.23 11.46 2.34
CA LYS A 44 -9.47 11.20 3.56
C LYS A 44 -8.35 10.19 3.31
N MET A 45 -8.65 9.10 2.61
CA MET A 45 -7.68 8.09 2.23
C MET A 45 -6.55 8.70 1.38
N LYS A 46 -6.90 9.54 0.41
CA LYS A 46 -5.94 10.23 -0.45
C LYS A 46 -4.96 11.08 0.37
N SER A 47 -5.50 11.82 1.34
CA SER A 47 -4.70 12.64 2.25
C SER A 47 -3.78 11.78 3.13
N VAL A 48 -4.30 10.67 3.66
CA VAL A 48 -3.55 9.73 4.48
C VAL A 48 -2.36 9.16 3.71
N LEU A 49 -2.57 8.72 2.47
CA LEU A 49 -1.51 8.14 1.65
C LEU A 49 -0.40 9.15 1.35
N LYS A 50 -0.78 10.38 1.02
CA LYS A 50 0.21 11.47 0.83
C LYS A 50 0.98 11.75 2.12
N GLY A 51 0.29 11.73 3.24
CA GLY A 51 0.90 11.96 4.55
C GLY A 51 1.91 10.89 4.92
N LEU A 52 1.66 9.63 4.58
CA LEU A 52 2.59 8.54 4.84
C LEU A 52 3.88 8.70 4.03
N ILE A 53 3.76 9.06 2.75
CA ILE A 53 4.93 9.30 1.90
C ILE A 53 5.77 10.43 2.47
N LYS A 54 5.14 11.51 2.92
CA LYS A 54 5.81 12.66 3.50
C LYS A 54 6.47 12.32 4.84
N LYS A 55 5.77 11.55 5.67
CA LYS A 55 6.26 11.17 7.00
C LYS A 55 7.51 10.29 6.91
N TYR A 56 7.48 9.29 6.06
CA TYR A 56 8.59 8.34 5.92
C TYR A 56 9.62 8.76 4.89
N LYS A 57 9.35 9.83 4.12
CA LYS A 57 10.24 10.40 3.10
C LYS A 57 10.68 9.37 2.06
N GLN A 58 9.78 8.47 1.71
CA GLN A 58 10.03 7.43 0.71
C GLN A 58 8.72 6.97 0.10
N PRO A 59 8.77 6.33 -1.08
CA PRO A 59 7.57 5.81 -1.73
C PRO A 59 6.90 4.73 -0.88
N ILE A 60 5.60 4.56 -1.11
CA ILE A 60 4.83 3.45 -0.55
C ILE A 60 4.45 2.49 -1.66
N TYR A 61 4.36 1.22 -1.33
CA TYR A 61 4.08 0.15 -2.27
C TYR A 61 2.80 -0.57 -1.88
N ALA A 62 2.14 -1.15 -2.87
CA ALA A 62 0.94 -1.95 -2.64
C ALA A 62 0.98 -3.17 -3.53
N GLU A 63 0.56 -4.30 -2.98
CA GLU A 63 0.45 -5.54 -3.75
C GLU A 63 -0.90 -5.58 -4.46
N HIS A 64 -0.88 -5.93 -5.75
CA HIS A 64 -2.09 -6.16 -6.54
C HIS A 64 -2.34 -7.66 -6.63
N ILE A 65 -3.52 -8.08 -6.19
CA ILE A 65 -3.95 -9.48 -6.32
C ILE A 65 -4.54 -9.67 -7.72
N THR A 66 -3.92 -10.55 -8.49
CA THR A 66 -4.36 -10.83 -9.86
C THR A 66 -5.84 -11.23 -9.90
N GLY A 67 -6.60 -10.55 -10.74
CA GLY A 67 -8.04 -10.78 -10.87
C GLY A 67 -8.90 -9.92 -9.96
N ASP A 68 -8.32 -9.18 -9.02
CA ASP A 68 -9.08 -8.26 -8.17
C ASP A 68 -9.22 -6.91 -8.88
N ASN A 69 -10.33 -6.76 -9.61
CA ASN A 69 -10.59 -5.54 -10.37
C ASN A 69 -10.88 -4.32 -9.49
N LYS A 70 -11.47 -4.54 -8.32
CA LYS A 70 -11.73 -3.44 -7.37
C LYS A 70 -10.44 -2.87 -6.84
N GLN A 71 -9.51 -3.73 -6.49
CA GLN A 71 -8.19 -3.32 -6.02
C GLN A 71 -7.43 -2.60 -7.13
N GLY A 72 -7.51 -3.08 -8.37
CA GLY A 72 -6.88 -2.42 -9.52
C GLY A 72 -7.39 -1.00 -9.72
N LYS A 73 -8.70 -0.79 -9.60
CA LYS A 73 -9.30 0.54 -9.68
C LYS A 73 -8.86 1.43 -8.52
N PHE A 74 -8.75 0.87 -7.31
CA PHE A 74 -8.25 1.58 -6.14
C PHE A 74 -6.83 2.09 -6.40
N LEU A 75 -5.94 1.22 -6.86
CA LEU A 75 -4.54 1.57 -7.11
C LEU A 75 -4.43 2.67 -8.17
N ASP A 76 -5.18 2.56 -9.26
CA ASP A 76 -5.20 3.55 -10.32
C ASP A 76 -5.73 4.90 -9.81
N MET A 77 -6.84 4.88 -9.10
CA MET A 77 -7.48 6.09 -8.57
C MET A 77 -6.57 6.87 -7.63
N TYR A 78 -5.75 6.17 -6.84
CA TYR A 78 -4.85 6.82 -5.87
C TYR A 78 -3.46 7.05 -6.43
N GLY A 79 -3.25 6.84 -7.73
CA GLY A 79 -2.01 7.22 -8.40
C GLY A 79 -0.87 6.23 -8.22
N PHE A 80 -1.17 4.98 -7.90
CA PHE A 80 -0.16 3.93 -7.89
C PHE A 80 0.18 3.51 -9.30
N LYS A 81 1.46 3.30 -9.57
CA LYS A 81 1.98 2.87 -10.86
C LYS A 81 2.60 1.48 -10.72
N TYR A 82 2.53 0.69 -11.78
CA TYR A 82 3.16 -0.62 -11.79
C TYR A 82 4.66 -0.50 -11.51
N PHE A 83 5.14 -1.29 -10.57
CA PHE A 83 6.56 -1.33 -10.21
C PHE A 83 7.25 -2.59 -10.75
N GLY A 84 6.68 -3.75 -10.49
CA GLY A 84 7.26 -5.01 -10.92
C GLY A 84 6.71 -6.20 -10.16
N ILE A 85 7.34 -7.34 -10.37
CA ILE A 85 6.99 -8.58 -9.70
C ILE A 85 8.09 -8.92 -8.70
N ILE A 86 7.68 -9.25 -7.47
CA ILE A 86 8.59 -9.69 -6.41
C ILE A 86 8.21 -11.14 -6.07
N GLU A 87 9.20 -12.03 -6.09
CA GLU A 87 9.01 -13.41 -5.65
C GLU A 87 9.12 -13.44 -4.13
N ASP A 88 8.12 -14.01 -3.45
CA ASP A 88 8.15 -14.14 -2.00
C ASP A 88 8.97 -15.36 -1.55
N ASP A 89 9.06 -15.55 -0.23
CA ASP A 89 9.87 -16.63 0.35
C ASP A 89 9.32 -18.03 0.04
N PHE A 90 8.10 -18.11 -0.47
CA PHE A 90 7.42 -19.35 -0.84
C PHE A 90 7.42 -19.57 -2.36
N GLY A 91 8.17 -18.75 -3.11
CA GLY A 91 8.20 -18.83 -4.57
C GLY A 91 6.99 -18.25 -5.27
N LYS A 92 6.11 -17.58 -4.56
CA LYS A 92 4.94 -16.96 -5.15
C LYS A 92 5.29 -15.58 -5.68
N ASN A 93 4.83 -15.27 -6.89
CA ASN A 93 5.01 -13.96 -7.49
C ASN A 93 3.96 -12.97 -6.95
N ARG A 94 4.46 -11.82 -6.50
CA ARG A 94 3.61 -10.72 -6.02
C ARG A 94 3.77 -9.55 -6.98
N GLU A 95 2.67 -9.10 -7.56
CA GLU A 95 2.66 -7.92 -8.43
C GLU A 95 2.57 -6.69 -7.56
N VAL A 96 3.50 -5.75 -7.74
CA VAL A 96 3.66 -4.61 -6.84
C VAL A 96 3.52 -3.30 -7.60
N PHE A 97 2.78 -2.37 -7.00
CA PHE A 97 2.58 -1.00 -7.50
C PHE A 97 3.21 -0.02 -6.53
N VAL A 98 3.57 1.15 -7.03
CA VAL A 98 4.29 2.16 -6.24
C VAL A 98 3.65 3.54 -6.39
N LYS A 99 3.67 4.30 -5.29
CA LYS A 99 3.23 5.70 -5.26
C LYS A 99 4.30 6.53 -4.57
N GLY A 100 4.55 7.73 -5.09
CA GLY A 100 5.46 8.68 -4.47
C GLY A 100 6.88 8.63 -4.98
N VAL A 101 7.11 7.97 -6.11
CA VAL A 101 8.43 8.02 -6.77
C VAL A 101 8.63 9.43 -7.31
N LYS A 102 9.74 10.05 -6.91
CA LYS A 102 10.11 11.34 -7.45
C LYS A 102 10.71 11.14 -8.83
N HIS A 103 10.08 11.72 -9.83
CA HIS A 103 10.70 11.83 -11.13
C HIS A 103 11.61 13.03 -11.11
N ASN A 104 12.91 12.78 -11.07
CA ASN A 104 13.88 13.80 -11.37
C ASN A 104 13.92 13.92 -12.88
N GLY A 105 13.05 14.76 -13.38
CA GLY A 105 13.07 15.10 -14.81
C GLY A 105 14.17 16.06 -15.08
#